data_306bd68f162bfa4fd4477f59f9186823
#
_entry.id   306bd68f162bfa4fd4477f59f9186823
#
_cell.length_a   1.000
_cell.length_b   1.000
_cell.length_c   1.000
_cell.angle_alpha   90.00
_cell.angle_beta   90.00
_cell.angle_gamma   90.00
#
_symmetry.space_group_name_H-M   'P 1'
#
loop_
_entity.id
_entity.type
_entity.pdbx_description
1 polymer ?
#
loop_
_entity_poly.entity_id
_entity_poly.type
_entity_poly.pdbx_seq_one_letter_code
_entity_poly.pdbx_strand_id
1 'polypeptide(L)'
;MEELKQRILQDGLVIDNRILKIDNFLNQQIDTALINHVGQEFARRFKDVHIDRIVTIESSGIAVAYAASLALNNLPIVFARKKKSLLTKGEQYTAKIYSY
;
A
#
# COMPACT_ATOMS: atom_id res chain seq x y z
N MET A 1 -5.03 13.64 1.93
CA MET A 1 -3.95 13.90 2.89
C MET A 1 -2.93 14.84 2.27
N GLU A 2 -2.77 16.00 2.88
CA GLU A 2 -1.93 17.06 2.32
C GLU A 2 -0.44 16.71 2.27
N GLU A 3 0.06 16.04 3.30
CA GLU A 3 1.45 15.62 3.35
C GLU A 3 1.83 14.75 2.16
N LEU A 4 0.97 13.77 1.80
CA LEU A 4 1.22 12.90 0.67
C LEU A 4 1.16 13.67 -0.64
N LYS A 5 0.21 14.60 -0.79
CA LYS A 5 0.13 15.48 -1.96
C LYS A 5 1.42 16.25 -2.16
N GLN A 6 1.95 16.85 -1.10
CA GLN A 6 3.19 17.62 -1.18
C GLN A 6 4.37 16.76 -1.59
N ARG A 7 4.45 15.54 -1.09
CA ARG A 7 5.55 14.63 -1.47
C ARG A 7 5.43 14.18 -2.91
N ILE A 8 4.22 13.94 -3.43
CA ILE A 8 4.03 13.62 -4.84
C ILE A 8 4.44 14.77 -5.72
N LEU A 9 4.07 16.00 -5.35
CA LEU A 9 4.45 17.20 -6.12
C LEU A 9 5.95 17.48 -6.06
N GLN A 10 6.59 17.19 -4.93
CA GLN A 10 8.00 17.49 -4.71
C GLN A 10 8.92 16.42 -5.31
N ASP A 11 8.64 15.15 -5.11
CA ASP A 11 9.53 14.04 -5.42
C ASP A 11 9.04 13.14 -6.55
N GLY A 12 7.77 13.28 -6.95
CA GLY A 12 7.22 12.46 -8.02
C GLY A 12 7.72 12.88 -9.39
N LEU A 13 7.83 11.92 -10.28
CA LEU A 13 8.22 12.14 -11.67
C LEU A 13 7.11 11.60 -12.58
N VAL A 14 6.55 12.46 -13.42
CA VAL A 14 5.52 12.06 -14.37
C VAL A 14 6.17 11.68 -15.69
N ILE A 15 5.92 10.46 -16.16
CA ILE A 15 6.43 9.95 -17.42
C ILE A 15 5.24 9.78 -18.37
N ASP A 16 5.31 10.43 -19.53
CA ASP A 16 4.32 10.28 -20.60
C ASP A 16 2.88 10.57 -20.14
N ASN A 17 2.74 11.46 -19.15
CA ASN A 17 1.45 11.88 -18.58
C ASN A 17 0.57 10.74 -18.06
N ARG A 18 1.10 9.52 -17.94
CA ARG A 18 0.36 8.36 -17.46
C ARG A 18 1.01 7.63 -16.30
N ILE A 19 2.33 7.78 -16.16
CA ILE A 19 3.09 7.06 -15.15
C ILE A 19 3.70 8.08 -14.21
N LEU A 20 3.35 7.97 -12.93
CA LEU A 20 3.96 8.75 -11.87
C LEU A 20 4.97 7.88 -11.14
N LYS A 21 6.23 8.26 -11.20
CA LYS A 21 7.28 7.58 -10.43
C LYS A 21 7.41 8.21 -9.05
N ILE A 22 7.27 7.39 -8.03
CA ILE A 22 7.34 7.79 -6.63
C ILE A 22 8.38 6.93 -5.88
N ASP A 23 9.48 6.60 -6.56
CA ASP A 23 10.47 5.65 -6.07
C ASP A 23 11.16 6.13 -4.79
N ASN A 24 11.27 7.45 -4.61
CA ASN A 24 12.03 8.02 -3.51
C ASN A 24 11.35 7.85 -2.15
N PHE A 25 10.06 7.58 -2.11
CA PHE A 25 9.38 7.47 -0.82
C PHE A 25 8.41 6.30 -0.71
N LEU A 26 8.14 5.56 -1.80
CA LEU A 26 7.17 4.48 -1.75
C LEU A 26 7.66 3.18 -2.38
N ASN A 27 8.28 3.21 -3.57
CA ASN A 27 8.57 1.99 -4.32
C ASN A 27 9.95 1.41 -4.05
N GLN A 28 11.02 2.16 -4.24
CA GLN A 28 12.39 1.68 -4.02
C GLN A 28 12.90 1.98 -2.63
N GLN A 29 12.48 3.09 -2.10
CA GLN A 29 12.81 3.51 -0.74
C GLN A 29 11.53 3.90 -0.04
N ILE A 30 11.38 3.48 1.20
CA ILE A 30 10.21 3.79 2.00
C ILE A 30 10.56 4.87 3.00
N ASP A 31 9.88 6.01 2.90
CA ASP A 31 9.92 7.02 3.94
C ASP A 31 8.97 6.57 5.05
N THR A 32 9.54 6.00 6.09
CA THR A 32 8.74 5.34 7.13
C THR A 32 7.87 6.31 7.92
N ALA A 33 8.34 7.53 8.13
CA ALA A 33 7.53 8.54 8.81
C ALA A 33 6.31 8.92 7.98
N LEU A 34 6.50 9.14 6.68
CA LEU A 34 5.40 9.46 5.78
C LEU A 34 4.40 8.31 5.72
N ILE A 35 4.89 7.08 5.56
CA ILE A 35 4.01 5.90 5.46
C ILE A 35 3.26 5.68 6.78
N ASN A 36 3.89 5.92 7.91
CA ASN A 36 3.20 5.87 9.20
C ASN A 36 2.06 6.89 9.26
N HIS A 37 2.29 8.11 8.79
CA HIS A 37 1.24 9.13 8.74
C HIS A 37 0.11 8.74 7.80
N VAL A 38 0.42 8.12 6.68
CA VAL A 38 -0.58 7.61 5.74
C VAL A 38 -1.44 6.53 6.43
N GLY A 39 -0.81 5.63 7.17
CA GLY A 39 -1.53 4.61 7.93
C GLY A 39 -2.48 5.21 8.97
N GLN A 40 -2.02 6.23 9.69
CA GLN A 40 -2.85 6.94 10.66
C GLN A 40 -4.03 7.63 9.98
N GLU A 41 -3.82 8.19 8.80
CA GLU A 41 -4.90 8.82 8.03
C GLU A 41 -5.96 7.80 7.61
N PHE A 42 -5.56 6.60 7.19
CA PHE A 42 -6.52 5.52 6.94
C PHE A 42 -7.32 5.19 8.19
N ALA A 43 -6.65 5.04 9.32
CA ALA A 43 -7.33 4.74 10.58
C ALA A 43 -8.33 5.83 10.93
N ARG A 44 -7.99 7.09 10.74
CA ARG A 44 -8.87 8.21 11.00
C ARG A 44 -10.12 8.18 10.12
N ARG A 45 -9.95 7.89 8.83
CA ARG A 45 -11.05 7.87 7.88
C ARG A 45 -12.00 6.70 8.06
N PHE A 46 -11.49 5.59 8.58
CA PHE A 46 -12.28 4.36 8.75
C PHE A 46 -12.56 4.03 10.21
N LYS A 47 -12.43 5.00 11.11
CA LYS A 47 -12.58 4.78 12.55
C LYS A 47 -13.96 4.24 12.95
N ASP A 48 -14.99 4.58 12.20
CA ASP A 48 -16.36 4.17 12.50
C ASP A 48 -16.82 2.95 11.69
N VAL A 49 -15.90 2.34 10.96
CA VAL A 49 -16.17 1.16 10.12
C VAL A 49 -15.54 -0.05 10.80
N HIS A 50 -16.34 -1.12 10.93
CA HIS A 50 -15.81 -2.38 11.41
C HIS A 50 -14.98 -3.04 10.31
N ILE A 51 -13.72 -3.31 10.61
CA ILE A 51 -12.78 -3.92 9.66
C ILE A 51 -12.19 -5.16 10.30
N ASP A 52 -12.31 -6.30 9.63
CA ASP A 52 -11.74 -7.56 10.11
C ASP A 52 -10.32 -7.79 9.61
N ARG A 53 -10.00 -7.33 8.43
CA ARG A 53 -8.68 -7.50 7.83
C ARG A 53 -8.45 -6.48 6.73
N ILE A 54 -7.18 -6.36 6.37
CA ILE A 54 -6.76 -5.46 5.28
C ILE A 54 -6.28 -6.33 4.13
N VAL A 55 -6.71 -6.01 2.91
CA VAL A 55 -6.28 -6.72 1.70
C VAL A 55 -5.46 -5.76 0.85
N THR A 56 -4.33 -6.21 0.38
CA THR A 56 -3.47 -5.41 -0.49
C THR A 56 -2.82 -6.30 -1.56
N ILE A 57 -2.02 -5.68 -2.41
CA ILE A 57 -1.29 -6.38 -3.47
C ILE A 57 0.20 -6.11 -3.27
N GLU A 58 1.02 -7.16 -3.44
CA GLU A 58 2.47 -6.95 -3.39
C GLU A 58 2.90 -5.97 -4.48
N SER A 59 3.97 -5.18 -4.30
CA SER A 59 4.75 -5.21 -3.08
C SER A 59 4.67 -3.90 -2.32
N SER A 60 4.60 -2.73 -3.01
CA SER A 60 4.61 -1.42 -2.33
C SER A 60 3.41 -1.20 -1.43
N GLY A 61 2.26 -1.80 -1.77
CA GLY A 61 1.05 -1.70 -0.96
C GLY A 61 1.18 -2.35 0.42
N ILE A 62 2.12 -3.29 0.59
CA ILE A 62 2.29 -3.98 1.87
C ILE A 62 2.74 -3.01 2.96
N ALA A 63 3.64 -2.09 2.64
CA ALA A 63 4.10 -1.11 3.63
C ALA A 63 2.95 -0.21 4.11
N VAL A 64 2.12 0.25 3.20
CA VAL A 64 0.95 1.08 3.54
C VAL A 64 -0.05 0.27 4.38
N ALA A 65 -0.31 -0.98 3.98
CA ALA A 65 -1.22 -1.86 4.70
C ALA A 65 -0.71 -2.14 6.12
N TYR A 66 0.59 -2.35 6.28
CA TYR A 66 1.20 -2.58 7.58
C TYR A 66 1.03 -1.37 8.49
N ALA A 67 1.31 -0.18 7.97
CA ALA A 67 1.13 1.06 8.74
C ALA A 67 -0.34 1.26 9.12
N ALA A 68 -1.27 1.01 8.21
CA ALA A 68 -2.69 1.10 8.50
C ALA A 68 -3.13 0.07 9.55
N SER A 69 -2.59 -1.15 9.47
CA SER A 69 -2.89 -2.20 10.44
C SER A 69 -2.47 -1.80 11.85
N LEU A 70 -1.27 -1.27 12.01
CA LEU A 70 -0.81 -0.81 13.32
C LEU A 70 -1.73 0.28 13.88
N ALA A 71 -2.16 1.20 13.04
CA ALA A 71 -3.04 2.31 13.46
C ALA A 71 -4.47 1.85 13.73
N LEU A 72 -4.87 0.70 13.17
CA LEU A 72 -6.20 0.11 13.35
C LEU A 72 -6.20 -1.05 14.35
N ASN A 73 -5.24 -1.04 15.26
CA ASN A 73 -5.17 -2.00 16.38
C ASN A 73 -4.78 -3.42 15.94
N ASN A 74 -3.81 -3.49 15.04
CA ASN A 74 -3.17 -4.74 14.60
C ASN A 74 -4.09 -5.71 13.86
N LEU A 75 -4.71 -5.23 12.80
CA LEU A 75 -5.54 -6.07 11.95
C LEU A 75 -4.68 -7.02 11.10
N PRO A 76 -5.16 -8.24 10.83
CA PRO A 76 -4.48 -9.13 9.89
C PRO A 76 -4.43 -8.53 8.49
N ILE A 77 -3.37 -8.85 7.76
CA ILE A 77 -3.17 -8.41 6.39
C ILE A 77 -3.10 -9.63 5.48
N VAL A 78 -3.90 -9.59 4.41
CA VAL A 78 -3.83 -10.57 3.34
C VAL A 78 -3.29 -9.86 2.11
N PHE A 79 -2.29 -10.43 1.46
CA PHE A 79 -1.78 -9.81 0.24
C PHE A 79 -1.81 -10.79 -0.93
N ALA A 80 -2.25 -10.27 -2.09
CA ALA A 80 -2.23 -11.00 -3.34
C ALA A 80 -0.84 -10.92 -3.94
N ARG A 81 -0.35 -12.03 -4.46
CA ARG A 81 0.95 -12.10 -5.12
C ARG A 81 0.79 -11.88 -6.61
N LYS A 82 1.71 -11.15 -7.20
CA LYS A 82 1.73 -10.92 -8.64
C LYS A 82 2.11 -12.19 -9.41
N LYS A 83 2.87 -13.06 -8.77
CA LYS A 83 3.25 -14.36 -9.32
C LYS A 83 2.91 -15.47 -8.34
N LYS A 84 2.45 -16.61 -8.89
CA LYS A 84 2.13 -17.77 -8.09
C LYS A 84 3.39 -18.27 -7.39
N SER A 85 3.29 -18.51 -6.09
CA SER A 85 4.39 -19.05 -5.30
C SER A 85 4.37 -20.58 -5.35
N LEU A 86 5.53 -21.19 -5.51
CA LEU A 86 5.67 -22.65 -5.44
C LEU A 86 5.45 -23.18 -4.02
N LEU A 87 5.57 -22.32 -3.03
CA LEU A 87 5.38 -22.69 -1.62
C LEU A 87 3.93 -22.56 -1.17
N THR A 88 3.06 -21.98 -1.99
CA THR A 88 1.66 -21.79 -1.63
C THR A 88 0.92 -23.11 -1.78
N LYS A 89 0.18 -23.49 -0.74
CA LYS A 89 -0.65 -24.69 -0.71
C LYS A 89 -2.11 -24.32 -0.54
N GLY A 90 -3.00 -25.16 -1.08
CA GLY A 90 -4.44 -24.98 -0.98
C GLY A 90 -5.03 -24.21 -2.13
N GLU A 91 -6.27 -23.75 -1.96
CA GLU A 91 -6.96 -23.02 -2.99
C GLU A 91 -6.36 -21.65 -3.22
N GLN A 92 -6.31 -21.27 -4.49
CA GLN A 92 -5.79 -19.97 -4.89
C GLN A 92 -6.80 -19.29 -5.79
N TYR A 93 -6.95 -18.00 -5.59
CA TYR A 93 -7.74 -17.13 -6.45
C TYR A 93 -6.79 -16.31 -7.28
N THR A 94 -6.99 -16.30 -8.59
CA THR A 94 -6.10 -15.57 -9.50
C THR A 94 -6.90 -14.57 -10.34
N ALA A 95 -6.27 -13.44 -10.62
CA ALA A 95 -6.80 -12.42 -11.52
C ALA A 95 -5.63 -11.79 -12.26
N LYS A 96 -5.88 -11.33 -13.50
CA LYS A 96 -4.86 -10.59 -14.23
C LYS A 96 -4.81 -9.15 -13.76
N ILE A 97 -3.59 -8.69 -13.50
CA ILE A 97 -3.32 -7.32 -13.12
C ILE A 97 -2.30 -6.75 -14.08
N TYR A 98 -2.60 -5.58 -14.64
CA TYR A 98 -1.67 -4.87 -15.53
C TYR A 98 -0.92 -3.83 -14.72
N SER A 99 0.42 -3.91 -14.76
CA SER A 99 1.29 -3.00 -14.02
C SER A 99 2.29 -2.36 -14.99
N TYR A 100 2.53 -1.10 -14.82
CA TYR A 100 3.51 -0.36 -15.58
C TYR A 100 4.83 -0.23 -14.84
#